data_4e73c81b13e5b0afbde15fd54cfb0ab9
#
_entry.id   4e73c81b13e5b0afbde15fd54cfb0ab9
#
_cell.length_a   1.000
_cell.length_b   1.000
_cell.length_c   1.000
_cell.angle_alpha   90.00
_cell.angle_beta   90.00
_cell.angle_gamma   90.00
#
_symmetry.space_group_name_H-M   'P 1'
#
loop_
_entity.id
_entity.type
_entity.pdbx_description
1 polymer ?
#
loop_
_entity_poly.entity_id
_entity_poly.type
_entity_poly.pdbx_seq_one_letter_code
_entity_poly.pdbx_strand_id
1 'polypeptide(L)'
;MRRTALAPGCNCIEDGGVKTPRLFFVAAAVLLVFASLTRAESDWLHDWNKAQEEAKANHKLLFLNFTGSDWCGWCIKFDKDVLSQPQFKNFAHDNLVLVELDFPRRKSQPTEEKKQNVQLAQQYEVLGFPTIVVLNSNGQKVWQFDGYFPGGPEAFIAQLQKLPKG
;
A
#
# COMPACT_ATOMS: atom_id res chain seq x y z
N MET A 1 68.85 43.67 54.92
CA MET A 1 69.79 43.85 53.79
C MET A 1 69.10 43.41 52.53
N ARG A 2 68.92 44.33 51.57
CA ARG A 2 68.88 44.22 50.11
C ARG A 2 67.87 43.22 49.46
N ARG A 3 66.85 43.79 48.79
CA ARG A 3 66.77 44.04 47.33
C ARG A 3 66.64 42.77 46.53
N THR A 4 65.76 42.57 45.59
CA THR A 4 65.14 43.33 44.45
C THR A 4 64.07 42.44 43.80
N ALA A 5 62.96 42.94 43.49
CA ALA A 5 62.35 43.33 42.23
C ALA A 5 62.52 42.34 41.04
N LEU A 6 61.41 41.91 40.45
CA LEU A 6 60.99 42.18 39.06
C LEU A 6 59.75 41.39 38.68
N ALA A 7 58.71 42.10 38.29
CA ALA A 7 57.66 41.64 37.42
C ALA A 7 58.17 41.77 35.95
N PRO A 8 57.37 41.52 34.87
CA PRO A 8 56.07 40.89 34.64
C PRO A 8 56.09 39.89 33.46
N GLY A 9 55.06 39.12 33.29
CA GLY A 9 54.88 38.41 32.08
C GLY A 9 53.35 38.22 31.82
N CYS A 10 52.78 39.16 31.07
CA CYS A 10 51.55 39.00 30.40
C CYS A 10 51.66 37.84 29.44
N ASN A 11 50.78 36.85 29.56
CA ASN A 11 50.49 35.95 28.46
C ASN A 11 49.00 36.01 28.19
N CYS A 12 48.67 36.69 27.14
CA CYS A 12 47.36 36.67 26.51
C CYS A 12 47.06 35.24 26.04
N ILE A 13 46.04 34.63 26.58
CA ILE A 13 45.49 33.41 26.04
C ILE A 13 44.49 33.83 24.96
N GLU A 14 44.84 33.53 23.73
CA GLU A 14 44.00 33.73 22.56
C GLU A 14 42.70 32.91 22.68
N ASP A 15 41.57 33.59 22.54
CA ASP A 15 40.26 33.03 22.36
C ASP A 15 40.23 32.15 21.11
N GLY A 16 40.33 30.85 21.30
CA GLY A 16 40.01 29.86 20.28
C GLY A 16 38.49 29.78 20.08
N GLY A 17 37.98 30.62 19.21
CA GLY A 17 36.59 30.57 18.79
C GLY A 17 36.22 29.19 18.25
N VAL A 18 35.42 28.46 18.99
CA VAL A 18 34.79 27.23 18.54
C VAL A 18 33.78 27.61 17.46
N LYS A 19 34.19 27.48 16.21
CA LYS A 19 33.29 27.56 15.05
C LYS A 19 32.38 26.36 15.10
N THR A 20 31.20 26.52 15.68
CA THR A 20 30.13 25.54 15.64
C THR A 20 29.81 25.15 14.20
N PRO A 21 29.71 23.86 13.90
CA PRO A 21 29.56 23.39 12.53
C PRO A 21 28.13 23.64 12.04
N ARG A 22 27.93 24.74 11.34
CA ARG A 22 26.72 24.98 10.52
C ARG A 22 26.44 23.83 9.52
N LEU A 23 27.44 22.96 9.30
CA LEU A 23 27.34 21.83 8.38
C LEU A 23 26.39 20.72 8.88
N PHE A 24 26.27 20.52 10.20
CA PHE A 24 25.39 19.45 10.74
C PHE A 24 23.90 19.75 10.59
N PHE A 25 23.51 21.03 10.63
CA PHE A 25 22.10 21.38 10.43
C PHE A 25 21.64 21.25 8.98
N VAL A 26 22.54 21.47 8.02
CA VAL A 26 22.21 21.30 6.59
C VAL A 26 22.07 19.81 6.23
N ALA A 27 22.91 18.94 6.78
CA ALA A 27 22.82 17.50 6.56
C ALA A 27 21.55 16.88 7.14
N ALA A 28 21.11 17.33 8.32
CA ALA A 28 19.86 16.87 8.94
C ALA A 28 18.61 17.31 8.15
N ALA A 29 18.61 18.54 7.60
CA ALA A 29 17.50 19.05 6.79
C ALA A 29 17.37 18.31 5.45
N VAL A 30 18.47 17.90 4.82
CA VAL A 30 18.47 17.13 3.56
C VAL A 30 17.94 15.72 3.77
N LEU A 31 18.23 15.07 4.90
CA LEU A 31 17.70 13.74 5.23
C LEU A 31 16.17 13.73 5.45
N LEU A 32 15.60 14.83 5.97
CA LEU A 32 14.15 14.95 6.17
C LEU A 32 13.38 15.15 4.87
N VAL A 33 14.00 15.71 3.83
CA VAL A 33 13.35 15.94 2.53
C VAL A 33 13.24 14.64 1.71
N PHE A 34 14.16 13.68 1.90
CA PHE A 34 14.11 12.40 1.19
C PHE A 34 13.05 11.41 1.74
N ALA A 35 12.50 11.64 2.92
CA ALA A 35 11.49 10.78 3.52
C ALA A 35 10.05 10.99 2.95
N SER A 36 9.85 11.94 2.04
CA SER A 36 8.50 12.36 1.60
C SER A 36 8.13 11.93 0.18
N LEU A 37 8.92 11.09 -0.49
CA LEU A 37 8.58 10.52 -1.80
C LEU A 37 8.03 9.09 -1.63
N THR A 38 7.08 8.89 -0.73
CA THR A 38 6.19 7.74 -0.83
C THR A 38 5.26 7.98 -2.00
N ARG A 39 5.67 7.47 -3.16
CA ARG A 39 4.77 7.29 -4.30
C ARG A 39 3.56 6.52 -3.79
N ALA A 40 2.38 7.07 -3.95
CA ALA A 40 1.13 6.34 -3.77
C ALA A 40 1.11 5.25 -4.86
N GLU A 41 1.70 4.10 -4.55
CA GLU A 41 1.53 2.88 -5.33
C GLU A 41 0.07 2.49 -5.15
N SER A 42 -0.58 2.08 -6.24
CA SER A 42 -1.97 1.61 -6.13
C SER A 42 -1.98 0.43 -5.17
N ASP A 43 -2.90 0.43 -4.21
CA ASP A 43 -3.03 -0.66 -3.23
C ASP A 43 -3.41 -2.01 -3.89
N TRP A 44 -3.65 -2.02 -5.22
CA TRP A 44 -4.03 -3.18 -6.00
C TRP A 44 -2.82 -3.89 -6.60
N LEU A 45 -2.69 -5.17 -6.27
CA LEU A 45 -1.69 -6.07 -6.84
C LEU A 45 -2.24 -6.73 -8.11
N HIS A 46 -1.32 -7.05 -9.04
CA HIS A 46 -1.62 -7.80 -10.27
C HIS A 46 -0.91 -9.17 -10.30
N ASP A 47 0.00 -9.40 -9.35
CA ASP A 47 0.75 -10.66 -9.20
C ASP A 47 0.10 -11.52 -8.11
N TRP A 48 -0.42 -12.66 -8.51
CA TRP A 48 -1.08 -13.62 -7.64
C TRP A 48 -0.17 -14.21 -6.56
N ASN A 49 1.07 -14.56 -6.92
CA ASN A 49 1.99 -15.19 -5.98
C ASN A 49 2.38 -14.19 -4.88
N LYS A 50 2.74 -12.98 -5.28
CA LYS A 50 3.03 -11.89 -4.34
C LYS A 50 1.86 -11.62 -3.40
N ALA A 51 0.65 -11.60 -3.93
CA ALA A 51 -0.55 -11.34 -3.14
C ALA A 51 -0.81 -12.43 -2.09
N GLN A 52 -0.62 -13.70 -2.46
CA GLN A 52 -0.76 -14.81 -1.51
C GLN A 52 0.27 -14.76 -0.37
N GLU A 53 1.53 -14.47 -0.72
CA GLU A 53 2.60 -14.32 0.26
C GLU A 53 2.30 -13.17 1.23
N GLU A 54 1.84 -12.03 0.71
CA GLU A 54 1.50 -10.86 1.52
C GLU A 54 0.30 -11.13 2.43
N ALA A 55 -0.76 -11.75 1.91
CA ALA A 55 -1.95 -12.09 2.70
C ALA A 55 -1.61 -13.05 3.85
N LYS A 56 -0.77 -14.06 3.58
CA LYS A 56 -0.29 -15.01 4.59
C LYS A 56 0.60 -14.36 5.65
N ALA A 57 1.54 -13.51 5.23
CA ALA A 57 2.48 -12.83 6.13
C ALA A 57 1.77 -11.86 7.09
N ASN A 58 0.73 -11.18 6.60
CA ASN A 58 0.01 -10.14 7.34
C ASN A 58 -1.31 -10.63 7.98
N HIS A 59 -1.67 -11.92 7.84
CA HIS A 59 -2.95 -12.49 8.30
C HIS A 59 -4.17 -11.70 7.80
N LYS A 60 -4.12 -11.21 6.55
CA LYS A 60 -5.20 -10.48 5.90
C LYS A 60 -6.03 -11.38 5.00
N LEU A 61 -7.28 -10.96 4.75
CA LEU A 61 -8.08 -11.55 3.69
C LEU A 61 -7.49 -11.19 2.32
N LEU A 62 -7.54 -12.13 1.38
CA LEU A 62 -7.14 -11.91 0.00
C LEU A 62 -8.40 -11.62 -0.83
N PHE A 63 -8.50 -10.40 -1.36
CA PHE A 63 -9.66 -9.89 -2.07
C PHE A 63 -9.36 -9.85 -3.57
N LEU A 64 -10.02 -10.70 -4.32
CA LEU A 64 -9.88 -10.86 -5.77
C LEU A 64 -11.02 -10.14 -6.48
N ASN A 65 -10.71 -9.13 -7.28
CA ASN A 65 -11.67 -8.39 -8.10
C ASN A 65 -11.53 -8.80 -9.56
N PHE A 66 -12.39 -9.67 -10.04
CA PHE A 66 -12.49 -9.99 -11.46
C PHE A 66 -13.31 -8.91 -12.16
N THR A 67 -12.67 -8.19 -13.08
CA THR A 67 -13.22 -6.96 -13.65
C THR A 67 -12.96 -6.84 -15.16
N GLY A 68 -13.69 -5.97 -15.81
CA GLY A 68 -13.43 -5.50 -17.18
C GLY A 68 -13.33 -3.99 -17.17
N SER A 69 -12.16 -3.46 -16.75
CA SER A 69 -11.97 -2.06 -16.37
C SER A 69 -12.31 -1.04 -17.47
N ASP A 70 -12.24 -1.43 -18.75
CA ASP A 70 -12.42 -0.50 -19.87
C ASP A 70 -13.70 -0.72 -20.69
N TRP A 71 -14.55 -1.70 -20.30
CA TRP A 71 -15.77 -2.02 -21.04
C TRP A 71 -16.99 -2.44 -20.18
N CYS A 72 -16.75 -2.97 -18.97
CA CYS A 72 -17.80 -3.48 -18.11
C CYS A 72 -18.47 -2.34 -17.31
N GLY A 73 -19.65 -1.88 -17.72
CA GLY A 73 -20.34 -0.77 -17.05
C GLY A 73 -20.65 -1.02 -15.57
N TRP A 74 -21.01 -2.25 -15.18
CA TRP A 74 -21.24 -2.61 -13.78
C TRP A 74 -19.96 -2.65 -12.95
N CYS A 75 -18.82 -3.04 -13.55
CA CYS A 75 -17.53 -3.01 -12.89
C CYS A 75 -17.09 -1.57 -12.59
N ILE A 76 -17.20 -0.69 -13.59
CA ILE A 76 -16.89 0.74 -13.46
C ILE A 76 -17.79 1.38 -12.40
N LYS A 77 -19.08 1.02 -12.39
CA LYS A 77 -20.02 1.51 -11.38
C LYS A 77 -19.65 1.00 -9.97
N PHE A 78 -19.32 -0.27 -9.84
CA PHE A 78 -18.94 -0.87 -8.55
C PHE A 78 -17.64 -0.26 -8.01
N ASP A 79 -16.64 -0.07 -8.86
CA ASP A 79 -15.42 0.63 -8.49
C ASP A 79 -15.72 2.03 -7.96
N LYS A 80 -16.49 2.82 -8.71
CA LYS A 80 -16.85 4.19 -8.33
C LYS A 80 -17.64 4.25 -7.03
N ASP A 81 -18.65 3.41 -6.87
CA ASP A 81 -19.61 3.51 -5.77
C ASP A 81 -19.12 2.83 -4.48
N VAL A 82 -18.17 1.89 -4.58
CA VAL A 82 -17.69 1.09 -3.45
C VAL A 82 -16.17 1.10 -3.32
N LEU A 83 -15.44 0.55 -4.30
CA LEU A 83 -14.01 0.24 -4.14
C LEU A 83 -13.12 1.50 -4.10
N SER A 84 -13.52 2.56 -4.82
CA SER A 84 -12.82 3.84 -4.82
C SER A 84 -13.19 4.74 -3.64
N GLN A 85 -14.19 4.37 -2.82
CA GLN A 85 -14.64 5.19 -1.70
C GLN A 85 -13.65 5.16 -0.53
N PRO A 86 -13.44 6.31 0.16
CA PRO A 86 -12.50 6.39 1.29
C PRO A 86 -12.77 5.36 2.39
N GLN A 87 -14.04 5.04 2.66
CA GLN A 87 -14.44 4.07 3.67
C GLN A 87 -13.89 2.68 3.33
N PHE A 88 -14.06 2.24 2.06
CA PHE A 88 -13.53 0.97 1.61
C PHE A 88 -12.00 0.95 1.61
N LYS A 89 -11.36 2.00 1.11
CA LYS A 89 -9.89 2.10 1.07
C LYS A 89 -9.27 2.01 2.46
N ASN A 90 -9.82 2.73 3.44
CA ASN A 90 -9.34 2.67 4.83
C ASN A 90 -9.52 1.27 5.43
N PHE A 91 -10.68 0.63 5.21
CA PHE A 91 -10.91 -0.75 5.65
C PHE A 91 -9.96 -1.73 4.97
N ALA A 92 -9.78 -1.60 3.66
CA ALA A 92 -8.92 -2.47 2.86
C ALA A 92 -7.46 -2.40 3.29
N HIS A 93 -6.94 -1.19 3.52
CA HIS A 93 -5.57 -0.99 4.00
C HIS A 93 -5.25 -1.86 5.23
N ASP A 94 -6.17 -1.96 6.18
CA ASP A 94 -5.90 -2.69 7.43
C ASP A 94 -6.26 -4.19 7.35
N ASN A 95 -7.17 -4.58 6.46
CA ASN A 95 -7.83 -5.89 6.52
C ASN A 95 -7.64 -6.77 5.28
N LEU A 96 -7.31 -6.17 4.13
CA LEU A 96 -7.29 -6.85 2.85
C LEU A 96 -5.93 -6.75 2.16
N VAL A 97 -5.61 -7.75 1.35
CA VAL A 97 -4.68 -7.65 0.23
C VAL A 97 -5.53 -7.64 -1.03
N LEU A 98 -5.44 -6.56 -1.79
CA LEU A 98 -6.29 -6.33 -2.96
C LEU A 98 -5.60 -6.85 -4.23
N VAL A 99 -6.30 -7.67 -5.01
CA VAL A 99 -5.82 -8.19 -6.30
C VAL A 99 -6.79 -7.80 -7.40
N GLU A 100 -6.31 -7.06 -8.39
CA GLU A 100 -7.06 -6.77 -9.61
C GLU A 100 -6.78 -7.82 -10.68
N LEU A 101 -7.82 -8.51 -11.09
CA LEU A 101 -7.82 -9.49 -12.17
C LEU A 101 -8.60 -8.92 -13.34
N ASP A 102 -7.96 -8.01 -14.10
CA ASP A 102 -8.60 -7.28 -15.20
C ASP A 102 -8.64 -8.13 -16.48
N PHE A 103 -9.73 -7.96 -17.23
CA PHE A 103 -9.96 -8.56 -18.54
C PHE A 103 -10.25 -7.47 -19.57
N PRO A 104 -9.24 -6.64 -19.91
CA PRO A 104 -9.44 -5.49 -20.77
C PRO A 104 -9.72 -5.89 -22.22
N ARG A 105 -10.47 -5.06 -22.95
CA ARG A 105 -10.73 -5.22 -24.40
C ARG A 105 -9.98 -4.21 -25.25
N ARG A 106 -9.66 -3.05 -24.71
CA ARG A 106 -9.04 -1.93 -25.43
C ARG A 106 -7.63 -1.63 -24.98
N LYS A 107 -7.26 -2.02 -23.75
CA LYS A 107 -5.93 -1.86 -23.19
C LYS A 107 -5.09 -3.11 -23.47
N SER A 108 -3.80 -2.93 -23.69
CA SER A 108 -2.85 -4.05 -23.72
C SER A 108 -2.59 -4.55 -22.30
N GLN A 109 -2.36 -5.84 -22.15
CA GLN A 109 -2.02 -6.51 -20.90
C GLN A 109 -0.86 -7.47 -21.14
N PRO A 110 0.08 -7.61 -20.19
CA PRO A 110 1.16 -8.59 -20.28
C PRO A 110 0.61 -10.00 -20.44
N THR A 111 1.25 -10.82 -21.29
CA THR A 111 0.78 -12.18 -21.62
C THR A 111 0.67 -13.06 -20.37
N GLU A 112 1.63 -12.98 -19.45
CA GLU A 112 1.64 -13.79 -18.23
C GLU A 112 0.52 -13.38 -17.28
N GLU A 113 0.26 -12.10 -17.13
CA GLU A 113 -0.86 -11.58 -16.35
C GLU A 113 -2.20 -12.04 -16.93
N LYS A 114 -2.39 -11.93 -18.24
CA LYS A 114 -3.59 -12.44 -18.92
C LYS A 114 -3.79 -13.94 -18.69
N LYS A 115 -2.73 -14.72 -18.78
CA LYS A 115 -2.76 -16.18 -18.56
C LYS A 115 -3.13 -16.49 -17.10
N GLN A 116 -2.50 -15.82 -16.14
CA GLN A 116 -2.83 -15.92 -14.72
C GLN A 116 -4.31 -15.62 -14.47
N ASN A 117 -4.82 -14.49 -14.98
CA ASN A 117 -6.20 -14.06 -14.75
C ASN A 117 -7.21 -15.07 -15.31
N VAL A 118 -6.94 -15.64 -16.51
CA VAL A 118 -7.78 -16.70 -17.09
C VAL A 118 -7.76 -17.96 -16.22
N GLN A 119 -6.61 -18.40 -15.73
CA GLN A 119 -6.50 -19.57 -14.86
C GLN A 119 -7.26 -19.38 -13.53
N LEU A 120 -7.13 -18.21 -12.91
CA LEU A 120 -7.86 -17.90 -11.69
C LEU A 120 -9.37 -17.79 -11.92
N ALA A 121 -9.80 -17.21 -13.04
CA ALA A 121 -11.22 -17.16 -13.39
C ALA A 121 -11.83 -18.58 -13.57
N GLN A 122 -11.07 -19.49 -14.17
CA GLN A 122 -11.48 -20.90 -14.28
C GLN A 122 -11.50 -21.60 -12.91
N GLN A 123 -10.48 -21.39 -12.10
CA GLN A 123 -10.37 -21.99 -10.76
C GLN A 123 -11.51 -21.60 -9.83
N TYR A 124 -11.97 -20.35 -9.91
CA TYR A 124 -13.05 -19.82 -9.07
C TYR A 124 -14.42 -19.80 -9.76
N GLU A 125 -14.52 -20.42 -10.94
CA GLU A 125 -15.77 -20.56 -11.71
C GLU A 125 -16.44 -19.20 -11.99
N VAL A 126 -15.64 -18.20 -12.38
CA VAL A 126 -16.13 -16.86 -12.70
C VAL A 126 -16.87 -16.87 -14.03
N LEU A 127 -18.18 -16.62 -14.00
CA LEU A 127 -19.05 -16.66 -15.18
C LEU A 127 -19.35 -15.28 -15.76
N GLY A 128 -19.04 -14.20 -15.02
CA GLY A 128 -19.32 -12.82 -15.43
C GLY A 128 -18.56 -11.78 -14.61
N PHE A 129 -18.83 -10.52 -14.91
CA PHE A 129 -18.15 -9.40 -14.25
C PHE A 129 -19.15 -8.32 -13.77
N PRO A 130 -18.87 -7.64 -12.64
CA PRO A 130 -17.79 -7.95 -11.70
C PRO A 130 -18.07 -9.25 -10.94
N THR A 131 -17.02 -9.96 -10.55
CA THR A 131 -17.10 -11.05 -9.55
C THR A 131 -16.03 -10.80 -8.50
N ILE A 132 -16.43 -10.89 -7.25
CA ILE A 132 -15.52 -10.79 -6.10
C ILE A 132 -15.36 -12.17 -5.47
N VAL A 133 -14.11 -12.59 -5.29
CA VAL A 133 -13.78 -13.79 -4.53
C VAL A 133 -12.90 -13.38 -3.36
N VAL A 134 -13.22 -13.87 -2.16
CA VAL A 134 -12.43 -13.60 -0.97
C VAL A 134 -11.89 -14.91 -0.41
N LEU A 135 -10.59 -14.93 -0.17
CA LEU A 135 -9.91 -16.03 0.47
C LEU A 135 -9.42 -15.60 1.85
N ASN A 136 -9.28 -16.56 2.75
CA ASN A 136 -8.58 -16.32 4.01
C ASN A 136 -7.05 -16.32 3.81
N SER A 137 -6.29 -16.01 4.87
CA SER A 137 -4.82 -15.96 4.82
C SER A 137 -4.16 -17.31 4.49
N ASN A 138 -4.90 -18.42 4.59
CA ASN A 138 -4.46 -19.76 4.20
C ASN A 138 -4.80 -20.10 2.73
N GLY A 139 -5.39 -19.17 1.98
CA GLY A 139 -5.76 -19.37 0.58
C GLY A 139 -7.07 -20.14 0.36
N GLN A 140 -7.87 -20.35 1.39
CA GLN A 140 -9.17 -21.02 1.28
C GLN A 140 -10.27 -20.01 0.92
N LYS A 141 -11.09 -20.33 -0.08
CA LYS A 141 -12.23 -19.48 -0.45
C LYS A 141 -13.25 -19.44 0.69
N VAL A 142 -13.51 -18.22 1.19
CA VAL A 142 -14.48 -17.98 2.27
C VAL A 142 -15.73 -17.24 1.80
N TRP A 143 -15.66 -16.59 0.63
CA TRP A 143 -16.81 -15.90 0.07
C TRP A 143 -16.66 -15.66 -1.44
N GLN A 144 -17.79 -15.61 -2.15
CA GLN A 144 -17.88 -15.18 -3.54
C GLN A 144 -19.18 -14.41 -3.75
N PHE A 145 -19.12 -13.37 -4.56
CA PHE A 145 -20.28 -12.58 -4.96
C PHE A 145 -20.18 -12.18 -6.43
N ASP A 146 -21.22 -12.48 -7.18
CA ASP A 146 -21.28 -12.19 -8.60
C ASP A 146 -22.17 -10.98 -8.86
N GLY A 147 -21.69 -10.04 -9.64
CA GLY A 147 -22.40 -8.84 -10.02
C GLY A 147 -22.16 -7.62 -9.09
N TYR A 148 -23.03 -6.60 -9.26
CA TYR A 148 -22.96 -5.35 -8.51
C TYR A 148 -23.55 -5.52 -7.10
N PHE A 149 -22.75 -5.22 -6.06
CA PHE A 149 -23.21 -5.30 -4.68
C PHE A 149 -23.97 -4.01 -4.31
N PRO A 150 -25.25 -4.10 -3.94
CA PRO A 150 -26.05 -2.94 -3.54
C PRO A 150 -25.76 -2.52 -2.09
N GLY A 151 -26.06 -1.27 -1.75
CA GLY A 151 -25.98 -0.75 -0.37
C GLY A 151 -24.72 0.04 -0.05
N GLY A 152 -23.84 0.24 -1.03
CA GLY A 152 -22.65 1.12 -0.87
C GLY A 152 -21.51 0.50 -0.05
N PRO A 153 -20.48 1.29 0.25
CA PRO A 153 -19.25 0.79 0.86
C PRO A 153 -19.46 0.25 2.28
N GLU A 154 -20.32 0.86 3.08
CA GLU A 154 -20.57 0.44 4.46
C GLU A 154 -21.21 -0.96 4.53
N ALA A 155 -22.22 -1.22 3.71
CA ALA A 155 -22.87 -2.52 3.64
C ALA A 155 -21.91 -3.61 3.13
N PHE A 156 -21.07 -3.25 2.16
CA PHE A 156 -20.06 -4.15 1.62
C PHE A 156 -18.96 -4.48 2.66
N ILE A 157 -18.46 -3.47 3.37
CA ILE A 157 -17.51 -3.65 4.47
C ILE A 157 -18.11 -4.54 5.57
N ALA A 158 -19.36 -4.29 5.96
CA ALA A 158 -20.05 -5.09 6.98
C ALA A 158 -20.17 -6.58 6.59
N GLN A 159 -20.26 -6.87 5.28
CA GLN A 159 -20.21 -8.25 4.79
C GLN A 159 -18.81 -8.85 4.91
N LEU A 160 -17.77 -8.11 4.52
CA LEU A 160 -16.36 -8.57 4.59
C LEU A 160 -15.91 -8.81 6.03
N GLN A 161 -16.37 -8.00 6.97
CA GLN A 161 -16.02 -8.14 8.40
C GLN A 161 -16.51 -9.45 9.06
N LYS A 162 -17.50 -10.12 8.46
CA LYS A 162 -18.04 -11.41 8.95
C LYS A 162 -17.17 -12.60 8.53
N LEU A 163 -16.24 -12.39 7.60
CA LEU A 163 -15.47 -13.48 7.01
C LEU A 163 -14.31 -13.91 7.92
N PRO A 164 -14.05 -15.22 8.03
CA PRO A 164 -12.92 -15.71 8.82
C PRO A 164 -11.59 -15.38 8.13
N LYS A 165 -10.65 -14.83 8.88
CA LYS A 165 -9.33 -14.46 8.35
C LYS A 165 -8.34 -15.65 8.29
N GLY A 166 -8.64 -16.75 8.96
CA GLY A 166 -7.78 -17.95 9.05
C GLY A 166 -6.92 -17.97 10.30
#